data_0a71e3a380e9605e721c8c0d4a22328a
#
_entry.id   0a71e3a380e9605e721c8c0d4a22328a
#
_cell.length_a   1.000
_cell.length_b   1.000
_cell.length_c   1.000
_cell.angle_alpha   90.00
_cell.angle_beta   90.00
_cell.angle_gamma   90.00
#
_symmetry.space_group_name_H-M   'P 1'
#
loop_
_entity.id
_entity.type
_entity.pdbx_description
1 polymer ?
#
loop_
_entity_poly.entity_id
_entity_poly.type
_entity_poly.pdbx_seq_one_letter_code
_entity_poly.pdbx_strand_id
1 'polypeptide(L)'
;MAQLEVDLVDTDGTIWSGEARQVSAPASDGEIGILAGHTPVLSVLRHGEVRVIEAGGTVHRWTVEGGFLSVDADQVTVVVDAAEAVASGTSAR
;
A
#
# COMPACT_ATOMS: atom_id res chain seq x y z
N MET A 1 -17.62 10.33 1.25
CA MET A 1 -16.25 10.63 0.98
C MET A 1 -15.62 9.50 0.30
N ALA A 2 -14.84 9.82 -0.70
CA ALA A 2 -14.17 8.79 -1.48
C ALA A 2 -12.99 8.24 -0.69
N GLN A 3 -12.88 6.94 -0.70
CA GLN A 3 -11.75 6.25 -0.09
C GLN A 3 -11.28 5.16 -1.02
N LEU A 4 -10.06 4.68 -0.75
CA LEU A 4 -9.49 3.56 -1.47
C LEU A 4 -9.88 2.26 -0.77
N GLU A 5 -10.11 1.23 -1.58
CA GLU A 5 -10.24 -0.14 -1.10
C GLU A 5 -8.89 -0.80 -1.34
N VAL A 6 -8.23 -1.22 -0.28
CA VAL A 6 -6.85 -1.68 -0.39
C VAL A 6 -6.75 -3.14 0.00
N ASP A 7 -6.06 -3.91 -0.83
CA ASP A 7 -5.70 -5.29 -0.51
C ASP A 7 -4.19 -5.43 -0.65
N LEU A 8 -3.54 -5.84 0.41
CA LEU A 8 -2.12 -6.16 0.38
C LEU A 8 -1.97 -7.65 0.56
N VAL A 9 -1.41 -8.30 -0.44
CA VAL A 9 -1.34 -9.76 -0.46
C VAL A 9 0.09 -10.22 -0.79
N ASP A 10 0.42 -11.42 -0.32
CA ASP A 10 1.65 -12.09 -0.71
C ASP A 10 1.32 -13.52 -1.13
N THR A 11 2.34 -14.36 -1.26
CA THR A 11 2.13 -15.73 -1.72
C THR A 11 1.32 -16.56 -0.74
N ASP A 12 1.23 -16.16 0.51
CA ASP A 12 0.49 -16.90 1.53
C ASP A 12 -0.93 -16.39 1.71
N GLY A 13 -1.28 -15.28 1.09
CA GLY A 13 -2.63 -14.76 1.18
C GLY A 13 -2.66 -13.29 1.54
N THR A 14 -3.77 -12.86 2.08
CA THR A 14 -3.99 -11.45 2.40
C THR A 14 -3.23 -11.08 3.67
N ILE A 15 -2.41 -10.05 3.57
CA ILE A 15 -1.70 -9.49 4.72
C ILE A 15 -2.56 -8.45 5.40
N TRP A 16 -3.21 -7.58 4.60
CA TRP A 16 -4.05 -6.51 5.13
C TRP A 16 -5.10 -6.17 4.08
N SER A 17 -6.28 -5.84 4.55
CA SER A 17 -7.37 -5.44 3.67
C SER A 17 -8.23 -4.42 4.42
N GLY A 18 -8.66 -3.39 3.71
CA GLY A 18 -9.51 -2.38 4.33
C GLY A 18 -9.56 -1.11 3.50
N GLU A 19 -10.20 -0.11 4.06
CA GLU A 19 -10.33 1.19 3.43
C GLU A 19 -9.20 2.10 3.88
N ALA A 20 -8.75 2.98 2.98
CA ALA A 20 -7.67 3.88 3.28
C ALA A 20 -7.86 5.20 2.58
N ARG A 21 -7.25 6.23 3.13
CA ARG A 21 -7.22 7.54 2.53
C ARG A 21 -6.10 7.64 1.52
N GLN A 22 -5.00 6.94 1.77
CA GLN A 22 -3.81 7.06 0.96
C GLN A 22 -2.98 5.81 1.05
N VAL A 23 -2.34 5.44 -0.05
CA VAL A 23 -1.36 4.36 -0.10
C VAL A 23 -0.10 4.92 -0.75
N SER A 24 1.06 4.63 -0.16
CA SER A 24 2.31 4.94 -0.83
C SER A 24 3.16 3.69 -0.92
N ALA A 25 3.95 3.61 -1.98
CA ALA A 25 4.71 2.40 -2.26
C ALA A 25 5.98 2.74 -3.02
N PRO A 26 7.01 1.88 -2.92
CA PRO A 26 8.28 2.13 -3.59
C PRO A 26 8.24 1.60 -5.03
N ALA A 27 7.78 2.42 -5.96
CA ALA A 27 7.76 2.04 -7.35
C ALA A 27 9.17 2.07 -7.93
N SER A 28 9.35 1.36 -9.04
CA SER A 28 10.69 1.16 -9.61
C SER A 28 11.36 2.48 -10.02
N ASP A 29 10.56 3.49 -10.37
CA ASP A 29 11.13 4.77 -10.78
C ASP A 29 10.93 5.87 -9.74
N GLY A 30 10.60 5.49 -8.53
CA GLY A 30 10.41 6.44 -7.44
C GLY A 30 9.18 6.09 -6.64
N GLU A 31 9.00 6.77 -5.52
CA GLU A 31 7.85 6.49 -4.67
C GLU A 31 6.58 6.97 -5.33
N ILE A 32 5.52 6.17 -5.25
CA ILE A 32 4.23 6.52 -5.81
C ILE A 32 3.23 6.69 -4.67
N GLY A 33 2.39 7.73 -4.76
CA GLY A 33 1.33 7.97 -3.79
C GLY A 33 -0.02 7.90 -4.46
N ILE A 34 -0.93 7.18 -3.84
CA ILE A 34 -2.26 6.95 -4.40
C ILE A 34 -3.30 7.56 -3.47
N LEU A 35 -4.13 8.40 -4.03
CA LEU A 35 -5.30 8.96 -3.34
C LEU A 35 -6.55 8.56 -4.10
N ALA A 36 -7.70 8.71 -3.47
CA ALA A 36 -8.96 8.42 -4.13
C ALA A 36 -9.08 9.26 -5.40
N GLY A 37 -9.59 8.65 -6.45
CA GLY A 37 -9.71 9.30 -7.75
C GLY A 37 -8.48 9.17 -8.62
N HIS A 38 -7.47 8.45 -8.16
CA HIS A 38 -6.26 8.27 -8.95
C HIS A 38 -6.56 7.53 -10.25
N THR A 39 -5.88 7.93 -11.32
CA THR A 39 -6.06 7.24 -12.60
C THR A 39 -5.56 5.81 -12.48
N PRO A 40 -6.12 4.89 -13.30
CA PRO A 40 -5.66 3.52 -13.27
C PRO A 40 -4.17 3.43 -13.58
N VAL A 41 -3.48 2.58 -12.83
CA VAL A 41 -2.04 2.41 -13.00
C VAL A 41 -1.64 1.02 -12.57
N LEU A 42 -0.61 0.49 -13.22
CA LEU A 42 0.05 -0.74 -12.80
C LEU A 42 1.53 -0.41 -12.68
N SER A 43 2.08 -0.61 -11.51
CA SER A 43 3.45 -0.21 -11.23
C SER A 43 4.22 -1.37 -10.65
N VAL A 44 5.46 -1.53 -11.08
CA VAL A 44 6.37 -2.52 -10.50
C VAL A 44 6.99 -1.90 -9.26
N LEU A 45 7.04 -2.67 -8.18
CA LEU A 45 7.61 -2.22 -6.93
C LEU A 45 9.00 -2.79 -6.74
N ARG A 46 9.82 -2.03 -6.02
CA ARG A 46 11.15 -2.46 -5.64
C ARG A 46 11.20 -2.60 -4.12
N HIS A 47 12.34 -2.98 -3.59
CA HIS A 47 12.53 -3.06 -2.15
C HIS A 47 12.27 -1.70 -1.52
N GLY A 48 11.49 -1.68 -0.47
CA GLY A 48 11.18 -0.45 0.22
C GLY A 48 9.98 -0.60 1.12
N GLU A 49 9.37 0.50 1.45
CA GLU A 49 8.28 0.52 2.42
C GLU A 49 6.96 0.87 1.75
N VAL A 50 5.95 0.04 2.04
CA VAL A 50 4.57 0.32 1.65
C VAL A 50 3.87 0.89 2.88
N ARG A 51 3.15 1.98 2.70
CA ARG A 51 2.37 2.61 3.77
C ARG A 51 0.93 2.73 3.37
N VAL A 52 0.03 2.39 4.31
CA VAL A 52 -1.41 2.56 4.13
C VAL A 52 -1.88 3.47 5.25
N ILE A 53 -2.51 4.58 4.88
CA ILE A 53 -2.98 5.56 5.86
C ILE A 53 -4.50 5.55 5.84
N GLU A 54 -5.09 5.18 6.96
CA GLU A 54 -6.55 5.15 7.08
C GLU A 54 -7.09 6.57 7.27
N ALA A 55 -8.38 6.73 7.03
CA ALA A 55 -9.03 8.03 7.14
C ALA A 55 -8.87 8.64 8.52
N GLY A 56 -8.80 7.81 9.54
CA GLY A 56 -8.62 8.28 10.91
C GLY A 56 -7.18 8.62 11.27
N GLY A 57 -6.24 8.42 10.37
CA GLY A 57 -4.85 8.74 10.60
C GLY A 57 -3.97 7.58 10.99
N THR A 58 -4.56 6.41 11.20
CA THR A 58 -3.76 5.21 11.51
C THR A 58 -2.88 4.87 10.32
N VAL A 59 -1.62 4.61 10.58
CA VAL A 59 -0.64 4.29 9.54
C VAL A 59 -0.17 2.86 9.72
N HIS A 60 -0.29 2.07 8.65
CA HIS A 60 0.23 0.72 8.59
C HIS A 60 1.43 0.72 7.67
N ARG A 61 2.50 0.07 8.06
CA ARG A 61 3.75 0.10 7.31
C ARG A 61 4.33 -1.30 7.19
N TRP A 62 4.83 -1.60 6.01
CA TRP A 62 5.48 -2.88 5.75
C TRP A 62 6.73 -2.65 4.90
N THR A 63 7.79 -3.37 5.20
CA THR A 63 8.94 -3.44 4.31
C THR A 63 8.68 -4.58 3.33
N VAL A 64 8.82 -4.29 2.04
CA VAL A 64 8.55 -5.29 1.01
C VAL A 64 9.79 -5.45 0.12
N GLU A 65 9.88 -6.62 -0.51
CA GLU A 65 11.04 -6.95 -1.34
C GLU A 65 10.80 -6.69 -2.82
N GLY A 66 9.58 -6.32 -3.18
CA GLY A 66 9.21 -6.10 -4.56
C GLY A 66 7.83 -6.62 -4.81
N GLY A 67 7.32 -6.40 -6.01
CA GLY A 67 6.00 -6.84 -6.38
C GLY A 67 5.33 -5.88 -7.35
N PHE A 68 4.02 -5.75 -7.23
CA PHE A 68 3.21 -4.90 -8.10
C PHE A 68 2.22 -4.11 -7.29
N LEU A 69 1.88 -2.94 -7.81
CA LEU A 69 0.76 -2.16 -7.30
C LEU A 69 -0.18 -1.89 -8.47
N SER A 70 -1.47 -2.15 -8.26
CA SER A 70 -2.49 -1.95 -9.29
C SER A 70 -3.58 -1.05 -8.71
N VAL A 71 -3.99 -0.06 -9.47
CA VAL A 71 -5.06 0.86 -9.08
C VAL A 71 -6.07 0.93 -10.20
N ASP A 72 -7.34 0.75 -9.86
CA ASP A 72 -8.42 0.89 -10.82
C ASP A 72 -9.71 1.18 -10.04
N ALA A 73 -10.35 2.30 -10.36
CA ALA A 73 -11.63 2.68 -9.73
C ALA A 73 -11.55 2.62 -8.20
N ASP A 74 -10.51 3.23 -7.65
CA ASP A 74 -10.25 3.30 -6.21
C ASP A 74 -9.97 1.96 -5.55
N GLN A 75 -9.82 0.91 -6.33
CA GLN A 75 -9.41 -0.41 -5.84
C GLN A 75 -7.90 -0.52 -5.99
N VAL A 76 -7.21 -0.64 -4.88
CA VAL A 76 -5.75 -0.75 -4.86
C VAL A 76 -5.38 -2.17 -4.45
N THR A 77 -4.62 -2.83 -5.28
CA THR A 77 -4.12 -4.16 -4.98
C THR A 77 -2.60 -4.09 -4.98
N VAL A 78 -2.00 -4.50 -3.87
CA VAL A 78 -0.56 -4.56 -3.76
C VAL A 78 -0.17 -6.01 -3.57
N VAL A 79 0.56 -6.55 -4.54
CA VAL A 79 1.03 -7.94 -4.51
C VAL A 79 2.52 -7.90 -4.29
N VAL A 80 2.98 -8.52 -3.22
CA VAL A 80 4.39 -8.45 -2.87
C VAL A 80 4.98 -9.84 -2.73
N ASP A 81 6.29 -9.94 -2.96
CA ASP A 81 7.01 -11.19 -2.80
C ASP A 81 7.14 -11.56 -1.33
N ALA A 82 7.41 -10.57 -0.50
CA ALA A 82 7.52 -10.76 0.93
C ALA A 82 7.24 -9.42 1.60
N ALA A 83 6.61 -9.46 2.75
CA ALA A 83 6.32 -8.25 3.50
C ALA A 83 6.58 -8.50 4.98
N GLU A 84 7.14 -7.51 5.62
CA GLU A 84 7.43 -7.57 7.05
C GLU A 84 6.85 -6.33 7.70
N ALA A 85 5.98 -6.52 8.67
CA ALA A 85 5.34 -5.41 9.33
C ALA A 85 6.36 -4.61 10.11
N VAL A 86 6.30 -3.30 9.94
CA VAL A 86 7.12 -2.38 10.70
C VAL A 86 6.29 -1.90 11.88
N ALA A 87 6.92 -1.74 13.02
CA ALA A 87 6.21 -1.23 14.16
C ALA A 87 5.58 0.08 13.79
N SER A 88 4.26 0.08 13.69
CA SER A 88 3.62 1.24 13.18
C SER A 88 3.39 2.22 14.28
N GLY A 89 3.33 3.32 13.84
CA GLY A 89 2.80 4.40 14.50
C GLY A 89 3.10 4.65 15.85
N THR A 90 3.30 3.93 16.36
CA THR A 90 3.42 4.30 17.51
C THR A 90 4.54 4.91 17.66
N SER A 91 4.49 5.37 17.57
CA SER A 91 5.10 5.94 17.77
C SER A 91 5.76 6.36 18.14
N ALA A 92 5.81 6.47 18.31
CA ALA A 92 6.16 6.98 18.62
C ALA A 92 7.09 7.16 19.15
N ARG A 93 7.46 7.07 19.28
CA ARG A 93 8.14 7.12 19.70
C ARG A 93 8.72 7.61 19.58
#